data_93662a42bbb45c794e8b17575fec60bc
#
_entry.id   93662a42bbb45c794e8b17575fec60bc
#
_cell.length_a   1.000
_cell.length_b   1.000
_cell.length_c   1.000
_cell.angle_alpha   90.00
_cell.angle_beta   90.00
_cell.angle_gamma   90.00
#
_symmetry.space_group_name_H-M   'P 1'
#
loop_
_entity.id
_entity.type
_entity.pdbx_description
1 polymer ?
#
loop_
_entity_poly.entity_id
_entity_poly.type
_entity_poly.pdbx_seq_one_letter_code
_entity_poly.pdbx_strand_id
1 'polypeptide(L)'
;MTEVVTLPAAGSIPAGEVISRVVARSLVKTYGSTVALRGVDVVLESNRVTLIEGANGSGKSTLLGILGTVIRATSGKVDYEPFGQDRMRVRSAIGWLSHETLAYPDLTGRQNVELVARLHGLSPVEAWSRAEERFQLGAFALRPLRTCSRGQRQRVALARALVHEPSLVLLDEPTAGLDRAGVVRLVAVIEDELRRGAGIAVVSHEPDVFRSLATARILLERGRVVALSAET
;
A
#
# COMPACT_ATOMS: atom_id res chain seq x y z
N MET A 1 -17.23 -12.06 35.48
CA MET A 1 -17.72 -10.90 34.73
C MET A 1 -16.54 -10.42 33.91
N THR A 2 -16.54 -10.70 32.62
CA THR A 2 -15.46 -10.34 31.70
C THR A 2 -15.80 -8.96 31.14
N GLU A 3 -15.04 -7.95 31.52
CA GLU A 3 -15.18 -6.59 30.97
C GLU A 3 -14.91 -6.63 29.46
N VAL A 4 -15.94 -6.31 28.69
CA VAL A 4 -15.81 -6.10 27.25
C VAL A 4 -15.12 -4.74 27.08
N VAL A 5 -13.83 -4.77 26.76
CA VAL A 5 -13.10 -3.56 26.35
C VAL A 5 -13.69 -3.11 25.02
N THR A 6 -14.56 -2.10 25.08
CA THR A 6 -15.05 -1.42 23.88
C THR A 6 -13.91 -0.57 23.33
N LEU A 7 -13.31 -1.04 22.21
CA LEU A 7 -12.37 -0.21 21.46
C LEU A 7 -13.11 1.05 20.98
N PRO A 8 -12.50 2.25 21.10
CA PRO A 8 -13.11 3.45 20.54
C PRO A 8 -13.31 3.23 19.03
N ALA A 9 -14.48 3.59 18.53
CA ALA A 9 -14.78 3.58 17.11
C ALA A 9 -13.67 4.33 16.36
N ALA A 10 -13.03 3.68 15.40
CA ALA A 10 -12.11 4.36 14.51
C ALA A 10 -12.86 5.55 13.91
N GLY A 11 -12.35 6.77 14.18
CA GLY A 11 -12.99 7.98 13.68
C GLY A 11 -13.14 7.85 12.17
N SER A 12 -14.38 7.83 11.69
CA SER A 12 -14.68 7.88 10.27
C SER A 12 -13.98 9.13 9.70
N ILE A 13 -13.15 8.95 8.67
CA ILE A 13 -12.64 10.08 7.90
C ILE A 13 -13.88 10.83 7.40
N PRO A 14 -14.01 12.15 7.65
CA PRO A 14 -15.09 12.92 7.07
C PRO A 14 -15.08 12.70 5.54
N ALA A 15 -16.22 12.38 4.96
CA ALA A 15 -16.34 12.24 3.51
C ALA A 15 -15.81 13.51 2.84
N GLY A 16 -14.69 13.38 2.08
CA GLY A 16 -14.08 14.50 1.35
C GLY A 16 -12.63 14.83 1.69
N GLU A 17 -12.06 14.33 2.78
CA GLU A 17 -10.63 14.56 3.06
C GLU A 17 -9.77 13.39 2.57
N VAL A 18 -8.95 13.65 1.56
CA VAL A 18 -8.02 12.68 0.95
C VAL A 18 -6.58 13.20 1.06
N ILE A 19 -5.62 12.29 1.10
CA ILE A 19 -4.21 12.69 0.97
C ILE A 19 -4.01 13.18 -0.47
N SER A 20 -3.80 14.48 -0.62
CA SER A 20 -3.54 15.10 -1.92
C SER A 20 -2.06 15.05 -2.30
N ARG A 21 -1.19 15.05 -1.28
CA ARG A 21 0.27 15.09 -1.47
C ARG A 21 0.99 14.53 -0.27
N VAL A 22 2.09 13.80 -0.52
CA VAL A 22 3.02 13.34 0.52
C VAL A 22 4.38 13.94 0.22
N VAL A 23 4.95 14.64 1.19
CA VAL A 23 6.27 15.28 1.05
C VAL A 23 7.22 14.68 2.08
N ALA A 24 8.19 13.94 1.63
CA ALA A 24 9.28 13.42 2.45
C ALA A 24 10.53 14.29 2.27
N ARG A 25 11.16 14.69 3.38
CA ARG A 25 12.34 15.56 3.38
C ARG A 25 13.46 14.97 4.20
N SER A 26 14.64 14.87 3.58
CA SER A 26 15.92 14.46 4.17
C SER A 26 15.80 13.15 4.98
N LEU A 27 15.07 12.17 4.43
CA LEU A 27 14.83 10.91 5.12
C LEU A 27 16.13 10.10 5.28
N VAL A 28 16.46 9.80 6.51
CA VAL A 28 17.54 8.87 6.86
C VAL A 28 16.95 7.68 7.60
N LYS A 29 17.40 6.48 7.26
CA LYS A 29 17.09 5.26 8.01
C LYS A 29 18.33 4.41 8.19
N THR A 30 18.59 4.08 9.45
CA THR A 30 19.66 3.15 9.85
C THR A 30 19.09 1.93 10.55
N TYR A 31 19.71 0.78 10.33
CA TYR A 31 19.46 -0.49 11.01
C TYR A 31 20.82 -0.97 11.55
N GLY A 32 21.08 -0.74 12.83
CA GLY A 32 22.41 -0.95 13.39
C GLY A 32 23.47 -0.15 12.63
N SER A 33 24.47 -0.82 12.06
CA SER A 33 25.52 -0.19 11.23
C SER A 33 25.12 0.06 9.77
N THR A 34 24.00 -0.49 9.32
CA THR A 34 23.58 -0.38 7.92
C THR A 34 22.72 0.87 7.71
N VAL A 35 23.12 1.74 6.79
CA VAL A 35 22.35 2.91 6.39
C VAL A 35 21.53 2.57 5.15
N ALA A 36 20.21 2.41 5.33
CA ALA A 36 19.28 2.05 4.26
C ALA A 36 18.83 3.26 3.43
N LEU A 37 18.64 4.43 4.07
CA LEU A 37 18.33 5.70 3.37
C LEU A 37 19.28 6.79 3.85
N ARG A 38 19.69 7.68 2.92
CA ARG A 38 20.76 8.65 3.11
C ARG A 38 20.35 10.06 2.69
N GLY A 39 19.33 10.63 3.35
CA GLY A 39 18.82 11.97 3.02
C GLY A 39 17.96 11.96 1.76
N VAL A 40 16.91 11.14 1.76
CA VAL A 40 16.00 10.99 0.63
C VAL A 40 14.92 12.06 0.68
N ASP A 41 14.74 12.79 -0.43
CA ASP A 41 13.66 13.72 -0.67
C ASP A 41 12.77 13.18 -1.78
N VAL A 42 11.46 13.03 -1.53
CA VAL A 42 10.50 12.56 -2.52
C VAL A 42 9.14 13.23 -2.31
N VAL A 43 8.39 13.36 -3.39
CA VAL A 43 7.01 13.83 -3.39
C VAL A 43 6.15 12.79 -4.10
N LEU A 44 5.03 12.42 -3.47
CA LEU A 44 3.96 11.67 -4.11
C LEU A 44 2.74 12.58 -4.21
N GLU A 45 2.02 12.51 -5.31
CA GLU A 45 0.83 13.32 -5.56
C GLU A 45 -0.38 12.43 -5.79
N SER A 46 -1.56 12.91 -5.41
CA SER A 46 -2.82 12.27 -5.76
C SER A 46 -2.98 12.18 -7.28
N ASN A 47 -3.78 11.24 -7.74
CA ASN A 47 -4.06 11.01 -9.17
C ASN A 47 -2.79 10.77 -10.01
N ARG A 48 -1.74 10.23 -9.40
CA ARG A 48 -0.47 9.88 -10.08
C ARG A 48 0.03 8.52 -9.66
N VAL A 49 0.67 7.84 -10.59
CA VAL A 49 1.44 6.62 -10.32
C VAL A 49 2.92 6.96 -10.31
N THR A 50 3.56 6.74 -9.16
CA THR A 50 5.01 6.88 -8.98
C THR A 50 5.67 5.50 -8.97
N LEU A 51 6.50 5.20 -9.94
CA LEU A 51 7.29 3.97 -9.99
C LEU A 51 8.62 4.18 -9.28
N ILE A 52 8.90 3.34 -8.28
CA ILE A 52 10.15 3.38 -7.51
C ILE A 52 11.04 2.23 -7.95
N GLU A 53 12.14 2.53 -8.60
CA GLU A 53 13.08 1.59 -9.19
C GLU A 53 14.42 1.59 -8.45
N GLY A 54 15.23 0.56 -8.68
CA GLY A 54 16.59 0.41 -8.13
C GLY A 54 16.92 -1.05 -7.81
N ALA A 55 18.20 -1.34 -7.63
CA ALA A 55 18.68 -2.67 -7.31
C ALA A 55 18.16 -3.18 -5.95
N ASN A 56 18.29 -4.50 -5.71
CA ASN A 56 18.01 -5.08 -4.38
C ASN A 56 18.90 -4.43 -3.33
N GLY A 57 18.31 -4.12 -2.16
CA GLY A 57 19.02 -3.41 -1.09
C GLY A 57 19.21 -1.91 -1.31
N SER A 58 18.65 -1.31 -2.38
CA SER A 58 18.78 0.14 -2.60
C SER A 58 17.96 1.00 -1.64
N GLY A 59 17.03 0.41 -0.86
CA GLY A 59 16.21 1.13 0.13
C GLY A 59 14.74 1.30 -0.25
N LYS A 60 14.28 0.74 -1.37
CA LYS A 60 12.88 0.91 -1.88
C LYS A 60 11.82 0.53 -0.86
N SER A 61 11.84 -0.70 -0.34
CA SER A 61 10.88 -1.16 0.67
C SER A 61 10.97 -0.37 1.98
N THR A 62 12.18 0.10 2.34
CA THR A 62 12.37 0.97 3.50
C THR A 62 11.71 2.34 3.27
N LEU A 63 11.92 2.94 2.10
CA LEU A 63 11.26 4.19 1.73
C LEU A 63 9.74 4.03 1.76
N LEU A 64 9.23 3.00 1.08
CA LEU A 64 7.79 2.72 1.04
C LEU A 64 7.23 2.50 2.46
N GLY A 65 7.94 1.75 3.33
CA GLY A 65 7.55 1.51 4.72
C GLY A 65 7.52 2.78 5.58
N ILE A 66 8.41 3.75 5.30
CA ILE A 66 8.36 5.06 5.98
C ILE A 66 7.17 5.87 5.49
N LEU A 67 6.94 5.94 4.18
CA LEU A 67 5.79 6.62 3.59
C LEU A 67 4.46 5.98 4.02
N GLY A 68 4.44 4.68 4.27
CA GLY A 68 3.30 3.92 4.81
C GLY A 68 3.14 4.00 6.33
N THR A 69 3.94 4.81 7.03
CA THR A 69 3.95 4.93 8.50
C THR A 69 4.26 3.64 9.28
N VAL A 70 4.69 2.58 8.60
CA VAL A 70 5.03 1.28 9.18
C VAL A 70 6.45 1.30 9.77
N ILE A 71 7.37 1.99 9.11
CA ILE A 71 8.76 2.16 9.56
C ILE A 71 8.96 3.61 10.01
N ARG A 72 9.59 3.79 11.19
CA ARG A 72 9.99 5.12 11.64
C ARG A 72 11.35 5.48 11.02
N ALA A 73 11.45 6.66 10.41
CA ALA A 73 12.72 7.22 9.98
C ALA A 73 13.65 7.48 11.18
N THR A 74 14.97 7.38 10.98
CA THR A 74 15.97 7.77 11.99
C THR A 74 16.04 9.29 12.10
N SER A 75 15.97 9.99 10.96
CA SER A 75 15.84 11.46 10.87
C SER A 75 15.11 11.84 9.58
N GLY A 76 14.80 13.12 9.46
CA GLY A 76 13.93 13.63 8.40
C GLY A 76 12.45 13.58 8.79
N LYS A 77 11.57 14.00 7.90
CA LYS A 77 10.13 14.05 8.15
C LYS A 77 9.34 13.70 6.91
N VAL A 78 8.12 13.18 7.13
CA VAL A 78 7.09 13.02 6.11
C VAL A 78 5.89 13.86 6.51
N ASP A 79 5.37 14.61 5.57
CA ASP A 79 4.17 15.43 5.72
C ASP A 79 3.10 14.94 4.74
N TYR A 80 1.85 14.83 5.20
CA TYR A 80 0.72 14.31 4.42
C TYR A 80 -0.36 15.38 4.31
N GLU A 81 -0.45 16.05 3.19
CA GLU A 81 -1.44 17.11 2.99
C GLU A 81 -2.85 16.53 2.73
N PRO A 82 -3.91 16.98 3.41
CA PRO A 82 -3.96 18.05 4.41
C PRO A 82 -3.76 17.59 5.86
N PHE A 83 -3.47 16.31 6.12
CA PHE A 83 -3.47 15.71 7.46
C PHE A 83 -2.22 16.05 8.31
N GLY A 84 -1.18 16.60 7.69
CA GLY A 84 0.08 16.88 8.36
C GLY A 84 0.71 15.61 8.94
N GLN A 85 0.82 15.56 10.28
CA GLN A 85 1.38 14.43 11.02
C GLN A 85 0.34 13.68 11.87
N ASP A 86 -0.95 13.91 11.65
CA ASP A 86 -2.01 13.14 12.31
C ASP A 86 -1.98 11.68 11.86
N ARG A 87 -1.28 10.87 12.64
CA ARG A 87 -1.00 9.47 12.30
C ARG A 87 -2.26 8.62 12.16
N MET A 88 -3.32 8.94 12.89
CA MET A 88 -4.56 8.15 12.83
C MET A 88 -5.25 8.41 11.50
N ARG A 89 -5.44 9.67 11.13
CA ARG A 89 -6.03 10.05 9.84
C ARG A 89 -5.19 9.60 8.67
N VAL A 90 -3.86 9.77 8.75
CA VAL A 90 -2.94 9.29 7.70
C VAL A 90 -3.06 7.79 7.49
N ARG A 91 -3.03 6.99 8.56
CA ARG A 91 -3.10 5.52 8.45
C ARG A 91 -4.42 5.01 7.90
N SER A 92 -5.53 5.67 8.24
CA SER A 92 -6.85 5.30 7.72
C SER A 92 -7.01 5.61 6.22
N ALA A 93 -6.16 6.49 5.67
CA ALA A 93 -6.16 6.89 4.27
C ALA A 93 -5.14 6.11 3.41
N ILE A 94 -4.33 5.23 4.01
CA ILE A 94 -3.27 4.47 3.31
C ILE A 94 -3.68 3.02 3.09
N GLY A 95 -3.61 2.56 1.83
CA GLY A 95 -3.60 1.16 1.45
C GLY A 95 -2.17 0.65 1.34
N TRP A 96 -1.84 -0.40 2.09
CA TRP A 96 -0.48 -0.93 2.17
C TRP A 96 -0.39 -2.39 1.77
N LEU A 97 0.35 -2.68 0.70
CA LEU A 97 0.82 -4.02 0.35
C LEU A 97 2.32 -4.09 0.58
N SER A 98 2.76 -4.90 1.52
CA SER A 98 4.18 -5.18 1.75
C SER A 98 4.63 -6.43 1.00
N HIS A 99 5.95 -6.56 0.82
CA HIS A 99 6.55 -7.76 0.23
C HIS A 99 6.16 -9.05 0.99
N GLU A 100 6.05 -8.98 2.32
CA GLU A 100 5.44 -10.05 3.12
C GLU A 100 3.95 -9.76 3.28
N THR A 101 3.12 -10.75 2.97
CA THR A 101 1.67 -10.60 3.16
C THR A 101 1.39 -10.48 4.65
N LEU A 102 0.95 -9.32 5.10
CA LEU A 102 0.52 -9.08 6.49
C LEU A 102 -0.87 -9.71 6.78
N ALA A 103 -1.24 -10.73 6.04
CA ALA A 103 -2.48 -11.45 6.19
C ALA A 103 -2.36 -12.52 7.28
N TYR A 104 -3.42 -12.74 8.01
CA TYR A 104 -3.49 -13.76 9.05
C TYR A 104 -3.64 -15.15 8.41
N PRO A 105 -2.64 -16.06 8.54
CA PRO A 105 -2.59 -17.31 7.79
C PRO A 105 -3.69 -18.32 8.21
N ASP A 106 -4.15 -18.26 9.45
CA ASP A 106 -5.17 -19.16 9.98
C ASP A 106 -6.60 -18.68 9.71
N LEU A 107 -6.77 -17.42 9.35
CA LEU A 107 -8.04 -16.89 8.87
C LEU A 107 -8.23 -17.21 7.39
N THR A 108 -9.49 -17.33 6.98
CA THR A 108 -9.85 -17.43 5.56
C THR A 108 -9.53 -16.11 4.84
N GLY A 109 -9.43 -16.12 3.51
CA GLY A 109 -9.28 -14.90 2.72
C GLY A 109 -10.42 -13.92 3.00
N ARG A 110 -11.67 -14.43 3.07
CA ARG A 110 -12.84 -13.65 3.43
C ARG A 110 -12.70 -12.99 4.80
N GLN A 111 -12.36 -13.75 5.83
CA GLN A 111 -12.18 -13.20 7.19
C GLN A 111 -11.08 -12.15 7.24
N ASN A 112 -10.01 -12.33 6.46
CA ASN A 112 -8.93 -11.35 6.33
C ASN A 112 -9.42 -10.01 5.78
N VAL A 113 -10.26 -10.02 4.74
CA VAL A 113 -10.85 -8.82 4.13
C VAL A 113 -11.87 -8.19 5.08
N GLU A 114 -12.80 -8.99 5.62
CA GLU A 114 -13.83 -8.51 6.55
C GLU A 114 -13.24 -7.88 7.82
N LEU A 115 -12.11 -8.40 8.33
CA LEU A 115 -11.41 -7.82 9.48
C LEU A 115 -10.96 -6.38 9.18
N VAL A 116 -10.33 -6.17 8.03
CA VAL A 116 -9.89 -4.81 7.64
C VAL A 116 -11.09 -3.89 7.41
N ALA A 117 -12.15 -4.38 6.77
CA ALA A 117 -13.38 -3.62 6.60
C ALA A 117 -13.94 -3.13 7.95
N ARG A 118 -14.01 -4.01 8.97
CA ARG A 118 -14.47 -3.64 10.32
C ARG A 118 -13.55 -2.59 10.98
N LEU A 119 -12.23 -2.71 10.82
CA LEU A 119 -11.27 -1.73 11.36
C LEU A 119 -11.46 -0.33 10.76
N HIS A 120 -11.99 -0.26 9.54
CA HIS A 120 -12.31 0.99 8.86
C HIS A 120 -13.80 1.38 8.98
N GLY A 121 -14.60 0.70 9.82
CA GLY A 121 -16.01 1.03 10.03
C GLY A 121 -16.93 0.69 8.85
N LEU A 122 -16.46 -0.14 7.91
CA LEU A 122 -17.23 -0.56 6.74
C LEU A 122 -18.10 -1.78 7.05
N SER A 123 -19.19 -1.95 6.29
CA SER A 123 -19.98 -3.18 6.28
C SER A 123 -19.12 -4.35 5.79
N PRO A 124 -18.84 -5.38 6.61
CA PRO A 124 -17.97 -6.49 6.20
C PRO A 124 -18.55 -7.27 5.02
N VAL A 125 -19.87 -7.40 4.95
CA VAL A 125 -20.57 -8.15 3.90
C VAL A 125 -20.45 -7.46 2.56
N GLU A 126 -20.70 -6.14 2.52
CA GLU A 126 -20.57 -5.35 1.29
C GLU A 126 -19.12 -5.23 0.84
N ALA A 127 -18.22 -5.02 1.79
CA ALA A 127 -16.79 -4.96 1.54
C ALA A 127 -16.26 -6.28 0.96
N TRP A 128 -16.72 -7.41 1.49
CA TRP A 128 -16.40 -8.72 0.94
C TRP A 128 -16.93 -8.89 -0.47
N SER A 129 -18.21 -8.58 -0.73
CA SER A 129 -18.83 -8.73 -2.06
C SER A 129 -18.06 -7.96 -3.13
N ARG A 130 -17.71 -6.69 -2.85
CA ARG A 130 -16.89 -5.87 -3.76
C ARG A 130 -15.50 -6.44 -3.98
N ALA A 131 -14.84 -6.90 -2.89
CA ALA A 131 -13.51 -7.46 -2.96
C ALA A 131 -13.48 -8.79 -3.71
N GLU A 132 -14.47 -9.66 -3.49
CA GLU A 132 -14.60 -10.95 -4.17
C GLU A 132 -14.70 -10.80 -5.69
N GLU A 133 -15.53 -9.89 -6.17
CA GLU A 133 -15.69 -9.56 -7.58
C GLU A 133 -14.41 -8.95 -8.15
N ARG A 134 -13.92 -7.89 -7.51
CA ARG A 134 -12.80 -7.07 -7.99
C ARG A 134 -11.49 -7.87 -8.10
N PHE A 135 -11.22 -8.75 -7.13
CA PHE A 135 -9.99 -9.55 -7.06
C PHE A 135 -10.20 -11.01 -7.45
N GLN A 136 -11.40 -11.40 -7.88
CA GLN A 136 -11.80 -12.79 -8.21
C GLN A 136 -11.35 -13.78 -7.13
N LEU A 137 -11.75 -13.52 -5.90
CA LEU A 137 -11.30 -14.30 -4.77
C LEU A 137 -11.91 -15.71 -4.77
N GLY A 138 -13.19 -15.85 -5.11
CA GLY A 138 -13.84 -17.14 -5.32
C GLY A 138 -13.73 -18.13 -4.16
N ALA A 139 -13.93 -19.42 -4.44
CA ALA A 139 -14.00 -20.46 -3.44
C ALA A 139 -12.70 -20.66 -2.63
N PHE A 140 -11.52 -20.35 -3.19
CA PHE A 140 -10.26 -20.50 -2.45
C PHE A 140 -10.18 -19.57 -1.23
N ALA A 141 -10.82 -18.42 -1.30
CA ALA A 141 -10.79 -17.44 -0.22
C ALA A 141 -11.70 -17.81 0.97
N LEU A 142 -12.45 -18.88 0.87
CA LEU A 142 -13.22 -19.48 1.98
C LEU A 142 -12.42 -20.51 2.79
N ARG A 143 -11.18 -20.80 2.39
CA ARG A 143 -10.26 -21.70 3.11
C ARG A 143 -9.22 -20.88 3.89
N PRO A 144 -8.58 -21.47 4.94
CA PRO A 144 -7.47 -20.83 5.64
C PRO A 144 -6.37 -20.39 4.68
N LEU A 145 -5.89 -19.17 4.84
CA LEU A 145 -4.97 -18.54 3.87
C LEU A 145 -3.64 -19.30 3.74
N ARG A 146 -3.20 -20.01 4.80
CA ARG A 146 -2.02 -20.90 4.78
C ARG A 146 -2.12 -22.02 3.73
N THR A 147 -3.34 -22.42 3.33
CA THR A 147 -3.58 -23.47 2.33
C THR A 147 -3.66 -22.93 0.90
N CYS A 148 -3.59 -21.62 0.73
CA CYS A 148 -3.69 -20.97 -0.56
C CYS A 148 -2.33 -20.90 -1.28
N SER A 149 -2.33 -20.90 -2.61
CA SER A 149 -1.13 -20.65 -3.40
C SER A 149 -0.58 -19.23 -3.16
N ARG A 150 0.68 -18.97 -3.59
CA ARG A 150 1.28 -17.63 -3.46
C ARG A 150 0.42 -16.57 -4.16
N GLY A 151 -0.03 -16.82 -5.39
CA GLY A 151 -0.87 -15.87 -6.14
C GLY A 151 -2.25 -15.66 -5.52
N GLN A 152 -2.85 -16.72 -4.92
CA GLN A 152 -4.10 -16.61 -4.16
C GLN A 152 -3.93 -15.72 -2.92
N ARG A 153 -2.83 -15.92 -2.17
CA ARG A 153 -2.49 -15.06 -1.03
C ARG A 153 -2.25 -13.61 -1.45
N GLN A 154 -1.58 -13.41 -2.58
CA GLN A 154 -1.34 -12.07 -3.12
C GLN A 154 -2.65 -11.35 -3.47
N ARG A 155 -3.61 -12.04 -4.11
CA ARG A 155 -4.94 -11.46 -4.39
C ARG A 155 -5.69 -11.07 -3.13
N VAL A 156 -5.64 -11.88 -2.08
CA VAL A 156 -6.24 -11.53 -0.78
C VAL A 156 -5.52 -10.34 -0.14
N ALA A 157 -4.19 -10.27 -0.22
CA ALA A 157 -3.40 -9.17 0.33
C ALA A 157 -3.71 -7.84 -0.38
N LEU A 158 -3.86 -7.85 -1.72
CA LEU A 158 -4.32 -6.70 -2.49
C LEU A 158 -5.73 -6.27 -2.09
N ALA A 159 -6.66 -7.23 -1.98
CA ALA A 159 -8.03 -6.94 -1.53
C ALA A 159 -8.05 -6.29 -0.15
N ARG A 160 -7.24 -6.78 0.80
CA ARG A 160 -7.10 -6.18 2.14
C ARG A 160 -6.55 -4.77 2.09
N ALA A 161 -5.54 -4.54 1.26
CA ALA A 161 -4.90 -3.22 1.13
C ALA A 161 -5.86 -2.15 0.57
N LEU A 162 -6.84 -2.56 -0.25
CA LEU A 162 -7.68 -1.65 -1.03
C LEU A 162 -9.17 -1.65 -0.62
N VAL A 163 -9.59 -2.52 0.32
CA VAL A 163 -11.01 -2.68 0.69
C VAL A 163 -11.65 -1.41 1.26
N HIS A 164 -10.84 -0.53 1.87
CA HIS A 164 -11.29 0.73 2.48
C HIS A 164 -11.13 1.93 1.55
N GLU A 165 -10.85 1.69 0.27
CA GLU A 165 -10.74 2.72 -0.76
C GLU A 165 -9.76 3.84 -0.41
N PRO A 166 -8.49 3.51 -0.12
CA PRO A 166 -7.50 4.47 0.34
C PRO A 166 -7.23 5.58 -0.68
N SER A 167 -6.84 6.76 -0.20
CA SER A 167 -6.39 7.86 -1.07
C SER A 167 -4.90 7.81 -1.40
N LEU A 168 -4.12 7.03 -0.66
CA LEU A 168 -2.71 6.73 -0.94
C LEU A 168 -2.51 5.22 -0.95
N VAL A 169 -2.08 4.68 -2.07
CA VAL A 169 -1.82 3.25 -2.29
C VAL A 169 -0.33 3.01 -2.42
N LEU A 170 0.22 2.17 -1.55
CA LEU A 170 1.65 1.84 -1.52
C LEU A 170 1.81 0.33 -1.75
N LEU A 171 2.43 -0.05 -2.87
CA LEU A 171 2.54 -1.43 -3.32
C LEU A 171 4.00 -1.85 -3.44
N ASP A 172 4.42 -2.82 -2.62
CA ASP A 172 5.75 -3.43 -2.67
C ASP A 172 5.65 -4.81 -3.35
N GLU A 173 6.20 -4.94 -4.55
CA GLU A 173 6.20 -6.13 -5.40
C GLU A 173 4.78 -6.72 -5.65
N PRO A 174 3.83 -5.92 -6.16
CA PRO A 174 2.43 -6.36 -6.25
C PRO A 174 2.19 -7.49 -7.27
N THR A 175 3.10 -7.71 -8.24
CA THR A 175 3.02 -8.80 -9.23
C THR A 175 3.47 -10.15 -8.67
N ALA A 176 4.08 -10.18 -7.49
CA ALA A 176 4.72 -11.38 -6.94
C ALA A 176 3.75 -12.58 -6.84
N GLY A 177 4.03 -13.64 -7.60
CA GLY A 177 3.26 -14.88 -7.61
C GLY A 177 1.93 -14.82 -8.37
N LEU A 178 1.62 -13.70 -9.03
CA LEU A 178 0.49 -13.61 -9.94
C LEU A 178 0.83 -14.26 -11.28
N ASP A 179 -0.15 -14.91 -11.90
CA ASP A 179 -0.11 -15.31 -13.28
C ASP A 179 -0.41 -14.11 -14.22
N ARG A 180 -0.28 -14.32 -15.52
CA ARG A 180 -0.53 -13.27 -16.51
C ARG A 180 -1.92 -12.62 -16.37
N ALA A 181 -2.95 -13.42 -16.11
CA ALA A 181 -4.31 -12.91 -15.91
C ALA A 181 -4.42 -12.10 -14.63
N GLY A 182 -3.73 -12.52 -13.55
CA GLY A 182 -3.64 -11.78 -12.30
C GLY A 182 -2.93 -10.44 -12.46
N VAL A 183 -1.86 -10.38 -13.27
CA VAL A 183 -1.15 -9.12 -13.57
C VAL A 183 -2.05 -8.16 -14.35
N VAL A 184 -2.74 -8.63 -15.41
CA VAL A 184 -3.69 -7.80 -16.17
C VAL A 184 -4.77 -7.22 -15.24
N ARG A 185 -5.29 -8.03 -14.33
CA ARG A 185 -6.26 -7.58 -13.35
C ARG A 185 -5.70 -6.56 -12.37
N LEU A 186 -4.47 -6.76 -11.89
CA LEU A 186 -3.79 -5.80 -11.01
C LEU A 186 -3.67 -4.43 -11.70
N VAL A 187 -3.28 -4.40 -12.97
CA VAL A 187 -3.21 -3.16 -13.76
C VAL A 187 -4.58 -2.48 -13.81
N ALA A 188 -5.65 -3.21 -14.12
CA ALA A 188 -7.01 -2.66 -14.13
C ALA A 188 -7.44 -2.11 -12.76
N VAL A 189 -7.08 -2.80 -11.66
CA VAL A 189 -7.34 -2.33 -10.29
C VAL A 189 -6.59 -1.02 -10.02
N ILE A 190 -5.33 -0.90 -10.46
CA ILE A 190 -4.53 0.33 -10.31
C ILE A 190 -5.15 1.48 -11.10
N GLU A 191 -5.62 1.23 -12.32
CA GLU A 191 -6.34 2.23 -13.12
C GLU A 191 -7.64 2.69 -12.44
N ASP A 192 -8.37 1.78 -11.79
CA ASP A 192 -9.56 2.11 -11.03
C ASP A 192 -9.23 3.00 -9.82
N GLU A 193 -8.17 2.68 -9.06
CA GLU A 193 -7.73 3.50 -7.95
C GLU A 193 -7.31 4.91 -8.44
N LEU A 194 -6.58 4.96 -9.56
CA LEU A 194 -6.17 6.23 -10.18
C LEU A 194 -7.39 7.07 -10.60
N ARG A 195 -8.39 6.44 -11.23
CA ARG A 195 -9.66 7.12 -11.61
C ARG A 195 -10.43 7.66 -10.40
N ARG A 196 -10.28 7.06 -9.23
CA ARG A 196 -10.83 7.58 -7.96
C ARG A 196 -10.00 8.74 -7.38
N GLY A 197 -8.86 9.08 -8.00
CA GLY A 197 -7.97 10.15 -7.54
C GLY A 197 -6.90 9.70 -6.54
N ALA A 198 -6.73 8.40 -6.28
CA ALA A 198 -5.70 7.91 -5.37
C ALA A 198 -4.29 8.22 -5.91
N GLY A 199 -3.37 8.62 -5.02
CA GLY A 199 -1.94 8.61 -5.29
C GLY A 199 -1.39 7.21 -5.11
N ILE A 200 -0.57 6.73 -6.05
CA ILE A 200 -0.08 5.35 -6.05
C ILE A 200 1.44 5.33 -6.13
N ALA A 201 2.10 4.62 -5.24
CA ALA A 201 3.53 4.33 -5.37
C ALA A 201 3.74 2.82 -5.48
N VAL A 202 4.48 2.41 -6.52
CA VAL A 202 4.76 1.01 -6.82
C VAL A 202 6.26 0.77 -6.80
N VAL A 203 6.69 -0.24 -6.05
CA VAL A 203 8.01 -0.85 -6.15
C VAL A 203 7.85 -2.16 -6.89
N SER A 204 8.58 -2.38 -7.97
CA SER A 204 8.51 -3.63 -8.73
C SER A 204 9.85 -4.00 -9.37
N HIS A 205 10.12 -5.31 -9.45
CA HIS A 205 11.16 -5.90 -10.27
C HIS A 205 10.75 -6.08 -11.73
N GLU A 206 9.47 -5.87 -12.03
CA GLU A 206 8.88 -5.91 -13.38
C GLU A 206 8.35 -4.50 -13.74
N PRO A 207 9.21 -3.48 -13.84
CA PRO A 207 8.78 -2.09 -14.02
C PRO A 207 7.98 -1.89 -15.30
N ASP A 208 8.23 -2.69 -16.33
CA ASP A 208 7.56 -2.61 -17.63
C ASP A 208 6.04 -2.80 -17.52
N VAL A 209 5.56 -3.55 -16.51
CA VAL A 209 4.13 -3.75 -16.24
C VAL A 209 3.43 -2.42 -15.89
N PHE A 210 4.15 -1.53 -15.21
CA PHE A 210 3.59 -0.28 -14.70
C PHE A 210 4.05 0.96 -15.48
N ARG A 211 4.95 0.79 -16.46
CA ARG A 211 5.57 1.90 -17.18
C ARG A 211 4.57 2.78 -17.92
N SER A 212 3.54 2.18 -18.51
CA SER A 212 2.47 2.93 -19.20
C SER A 212 1.54 3.70 -18.27
N LEU A 213 1.51 3.34 -16.98
CA LEU A 213 0.71 4.01 -15.95
C LEU A 213 1.53 5.04 -15.17
N ALA A 214 2.85 4.88 -15.13
CA ALA A 214 3.72 5.72 -14.32
C ALA A 214 3.84 7.11 -14.92
N THR A 215 3.41 8.12 -14.16
CA THR A 215 3.55 9.54 -14.48
C THR A 215 4.77 10.17 -13.78
N ALA A 216 5.36 9.45 -12.83
CA ALA A 216 6.60 9.84 -12.16
C ALA A 216 7.45 8.60 -11.89
N ARG A 217 8.78 8.76 -11.91
CA ARG A 217 9.74 7.68 -11.65
C ARG A 217 10.81 8.16 -10.69
N ILE A 218 11.14 7.33 -9.73
CA ILE A 218 12.17 7.56 -8.72
C ILE A 218 13.18 6.42 -8.83
N LEU A 219 14.43 6.74 -9.16
CA LEU A 219 15.52 5.76 -9.13
C LEU A 219 16.29 5.89 -7.81
N LEU A 220 16.29 4.79 -7.04
CA LEU A 220 17.04 4.67 -5.80
C LEU A 220 18.31 3.86 -6.00
N GLU A 221 19.46 4.43 -5.60
CA GLU A 221 20.73 3.73 -5.55
C GLU A 221 21.41 3.95 -4.19
N ARG A 222 21.78 2.87 -3.53
CA ARG A 222 22.51 2.89 -2.23
C ARG A 222 21.89 3.85 -1.21
N GLY A 223 20.56 3.89 -1.15
CA GLY A 223 19.81 4.73 -0.22
C GLY A 223 19.69 6.21 -0.61
N ARG A 224 19.99 6.59 -1.84
CA ARG A 224 19.86 7.96 -2.39
C ARG A 224 18.97 7.96 -3.61
N VAL A 225 18.24 9.03 -3.81
CA VAL A 225 17.57 9.31 -5.09
C VAL A 225 18.62 9.84 -6.06
N VAL A 226 18.81 9.14 -7.18
CA VAL A 226 19.78 9.52 -8.21
C VAL A 226 19.14 10.06 -9.48
N ALA A 227 17.85 9.74 -9.68
CA ALA A 227 17.06 10.30 -10.77
C ALA A 227 15.59 10.48 -10.34
N LEU A 228 15.00 11.58 -10.75
CA LEU A 228 13.57 11.88 -10.68
C LEU A 228 13.13 12.28 -12.07
N SER A 229 12.14 11.59 -12.63
CA SER A 229 11.47 12.03 -13.85
C SER A 229 9.98 12.11 -13.58
N ALA A 230 9.37 13.22 -13.97
CA ALA A 230 7.93 13.35 -14.06
C ALA A 230 7.60 13.50 -15.55
N GLU A 231 6.69 12.70 -16.06
CA GLU A 231 6.11 12.92 -17.38
C GLU A 231 5.00 13.97 -17.22
N THR A 232 5.09 15.00 -18.05
CA THR A 232 4.17 16.16 -18.07
C THR A 232 2.88 15.79 -18.77
#